data_efabf73d26a64ee122bc343fa4961d6f
#
_entry.id   efabf73d26a64ee122bc343fa4961d6f
#
_cell.length_a   1.000
_cell.length_b   1.000
_cell.length_c   1.000
_cell.angle_alpha   90.00
_cell.angle_beta   90.00
_cell.angle_gamma   90.00
#
_symmetry.space_group_name_H-M   'P 1'
#
loop_
_entity.id
_entity.type
_entity.pdbx_description
1 polymer ?
#
loop_
_entity_poly.entity_id
_entity_poly.type
_entity_poly.pdbx_seq_one_letter_code
_entity_poly.pdbx_strand_id
1 'polypeptide(L)'
;KPAFERPWGQVTPGNSSQITDGACWTILASEDAVNKYGLKPKAIIIDSQWAGLDPAIMGFGPVLSSTQLLMRNKLKLQDIETWEINEAFAAQVLACLAAWKDDKFCREVLGLDGAAGEIDRAKLNVDGGAISLGHPVGTSGNRIVLHLVNAMRRLGTKRGIATECIGGGLGGA
;
A
#
# COMPACT_ATOMS: atom_id res chain seq x y z
N LYS A 1 -16.25 21.15 2.22
CA LYS A 1 -15.19 22.17 2.01
C LYS A 1 -13.84 21.45 1.91
N PRO A 2 -12.94 21.91 1.02
CA PRO A 2 -11.60 21.33 0.91
C PRO A 2 -10.83 21.39 2.21
N ALA A 3 -10.08 20.32 2.52
CA ALA A 3 -9.15 20.29 3.65
C ALA A 3 -7.86 21.04 3.33
N PHE A 4 -7.39 20.88 2.08
CA PHE A 4 -6.17 21.50 1.55
C PHE A 4 -6.49 22.37 0.33
N GLU A 5 -5.58 23.27 -0.05
CA GLU A 5 -5.69 24.12 -1.25
C GLU A 5 -7.02 24.90 -1.33
N ARG A 6 -7.43 25.53 -0.22
CA ARG A 6 -8.69 26.31 -0.19
C ARG A 6 -8.64 27.53 -1.10
N PRO A 7 -9.72 27.85 -1.84
CA PRO A 7 -11.03 27.16 -1.81
C PRO A 7 -11.21 26.08 -2.90
N TRP A 8 -10.19 25.80 -3.71
CA TRP A 8 -10.29 25.02 -4.94
C TRP A 8 -9.85 23.55 -4.82
N GLY A 9 -9.29 23.18 -3.67
CA GLY A 9 -8.81 21.81 -3.42
C GLY A 9 -9.93 20.77 -3.53
N GLN A 10 -9.54 19.54 -3.90
CA GLN A 10 -10.47 18.43 -4.12
C GLN A 10 -10.49 17.42 -2.95
N VAL A 11 -9.52 17.48 -2.05
CA VAL A 11 -9.48 16.61 -0.87
C VAL A 11 -10.41 17.15 0.20
N THR A 12 -11.43 16.39 0.55
CA THR A 12 -12.46 16.75 1.52
C THR A 12 -12.65 15.64 2.54
N PRO A 13 -13.31 15.90 3.69
CA PRO A 13 -13.67 14.81 4.61
C PRO A 13 -14.50 13.68 3.98
N GLY A 14 -15.26 14.00 2.93
CA GLY A 14 -16.12 13.01 2.24
C GLY A 14 -15.38 12.06 1.30
N ASN A 15 -14.13 12.35 0.94
CA ASN A 15 -13.27 11.48 0.10
C ASN A 15 -11.92 11.19 0.76
N SER A 16 -11.91 11.24 2.08
CA SER A 16 -10.76 10.95 2.93
C SER A 16 -11.13 9.90 3.97
N SER A 17 -10.13 9.23 4.50
CA SER A 17 -10.34 8.29 5.61
C SER A 17 -10.83 9.01 6.86
N GLN A 18 -11.65 8.34 7.65
CA GLN A 18 -12.11 8.84 8.93
C GLN A 18 -11.06 8.53 10.02
N ILE A 19 -10.95 9.42 11.00
CA ILE A 19 -10.18 9.18 12.23
C ILE A 19 -10.99 8.19 13.08
N THR A 20 -10.41 7.04 13.35
CA THR A 20 -11.08 5.95 14.09
C THR A 20 -10.13 5.29 15.06
N ASP A 21 -10.68 4.56 16.01
CA ASP A 21 -9.95 3.66 16.88
C ASP A 21 -9.85 2.27 16.24
N GLY A 22 -8.80 1.53 16.57
CA GLY A 22 -8.63 0.18 16.08
C GLY A 22 -7.46 -0.54 16.75
N ALA A 23 -7.54 -1.87 16.76
CA ALA A 23 -6.46 -2.74 17.20
C ALA A 23 -6.30 -3.92 16.23
N CYS A 24 -5.08 -4.29 15.95
CA CYS A 24 -4.76 -5.39 15.05
C CYS A 24 -3.51 -6.11 15.53
N TRP A 25 -3.53 -7.43 15.50
CA TRP A 25 -2.43 -8.27 15.97
C TRP A 25 -1.99 -9.24 14.88
N THR A 26 -0.69 -9.37 14.73
CA THR A 26 -0.04 -10.36 13.85
C THR A 26 1.06 -11.05 14.61
N ILE A 27 1.16 -12.36 14.49
CA ILE A 27 2.26 -13.15 15.05
C ILE A 27 3.27 -13.38 13.94
N LEU A 28 4.49 -12.92 14.14
CA LEU A 28 5.63 -13.21 13.29
C LEU A 28 6.42 -14.36 13.89
N ALA A 29 6.79 -15.33 13.10
CA ALA A 29 7.56 -16.48 13.53
C ALA A 29 8.71 -16.75 12.54
N SER A 30 9.89 -17.04 13.05
CA SER A 30 11.00 -17.57 12.25
C SER A 30 10.68 -18.99 11.79
N GLU A 31 11.40 -19.46 10.77
CA GLU A 31 11.30 -20.86 10.33
C GLU A 31 11.57 -21.85 11.45
N ASP A 32 12.59 -21.58 12.28
CA ASP A 32 12.89 -22.40 13.45
C ASP A 32 11.73 -22.46 14.45
N ALA A 33 11.07 -21.33 14.69
CA ALA A 33 9.91 -21.29 15.59
C ALA A 33 8.71 -22.04 14.96
N VAL A 34 8.49 -21.90 13.65
CA VAL A 34 7.46 -22.66 12.94
C VAL A 34 7.68 -24.16 13.13
N ASN A 35 8.89 -24.64 12.92
CA ASN A 35 9.25 -26.05 13.06
C ASN A 35 9.15 -26.52 14.52
N LYS A 36 9.73 -25.75 15.45
CA LYS A 36 9.77 -26.09 16.88
C LYS A 36 8.38 -26.20 17.50
N TYR A 37 7.46 -25.32 17.13
CA TYR A 37 6.12 -25.24 17.73
C TYR A 37 5.02 -25.83 16.84
N GLY A 38 5.36 -26.41 15.69
CA GLY A 38 4.39 -27.00 14.77
C GLY A 38 3.39 -25.97 14.24
N LEU A 39 3.80 -24.73 14.00
CA LEU A 39 2.92 -23.65 13.56
C LEU A 39 2.52 -23.88 12.10
N LYS A 40 1.37 -23.31 11.73
CA LYS A 40 0.88 -23.32 10.35
C LYS A 40 0.86 -21.87 9.80
N PRO A 41 1.94 -21.38 9.19
CA PRO A 41 1.99 -20.04 8.64
C PRO A 41 0.87 -19.81 7.62
N LYS A 42 0.30 -18.62 7.65
CA LYS A 42 -0.75 -18.23 6.69
C LYS A 42 -0.16 -17.59 5.44
N ALA A 43 1.00 -16.96 5.57
CA ALA A 43 1.77 -16.33 4.51
C ALA A 43 3.24 -16.25 4.92
N ILE A 44 4.10 -15.92 3.96
CA ILE A 44 5.52 -15.61 4.17
C ILE A 44 5.72 -14.16 3.77
N ILE A 45 6.37 -13.38 4.63
CA ILE A 45 6.85 -12.04 4.28
C ILE A 45 8.14 -12.23 3.49
N ILE A 46 8.12 -11.85 2.24
CA ILE A 46 9.29 -11.98 1.34
C ILE A 46 10.26 -10.82 1.57
N ASP A 47 9.70 -9.60 1.69
CA ASP A 47 10.51 -8.39 1.77
C ASP A 47 9.69 -7.24 2.34
N SER A 48 10.37 -6.15 2.73
CA SER A 48 9.75 -4.89 3.13
C SER A 48 10.65 -3.72 2.70
N GLN A 49 10.03 -2.58 2.43
CA GLN A 49 10.73 -1.39 1.96
C GLN A 49 10.14 -0.12 2.57
N TRP A 50 11.02 0.74 3.02
CA TRP A 50 10.71 2.11 3.40
C TRP A 50 11.28 3.07 2.37
N ALA A 51 10.56 4.14 2.08
CA ALA A 51 11.01 5.19 1.19
C ALA A 51 10.78 6.55 1.84
N GLY A 52 11.73 7.48 1.65
CA GLY A 52 11.61 8.87 2.04
C GLY A 52 11.31 9.74 0.83
N LEU A 53 10.48 10.77 1.01
CA LEU A 53 10.13 11.74 -0.03
C LEU A 53 9.79 13.08 0.60
N ASP A 54 9.61 14.11 -0.24
CA ASP A 54 9.15 15.43 0.22
C ASP A 54 7.82 15.29 0.98
N PRO A 55 7.74 15.78 2.23
CA PRO A 55 6.49 15.74 3.00
C PRO A 55 5.28 16.36 2.30
N ALA A 56 5.49 17.36 1.43
CA ALA A 56 4.43 18.00 0.68
C ALA A 56 3.71 17.05 -0.30
N ILE A 57 4.40 16.00 -0.72
CA ILE A 57 3.87 14.96 -1.63
C ILE A 57 3.87 13.57 -1.00
N MET A 58 3.76 13.48 0.32
CA MET A 58 3.82 12.23 1.09
C MET A 58 2.90 11.14 0.53
N GLY A 59 1.82 11.51 -0.13
CA GLY A 59 0.88 10.59 -0.75
C GLY A 59 1.48 9.64 -1.80
N PHE A 60 2.63 9.99 -2.38
CA PHE A 60 3.38 9.11 -3.29
C PHE A 60 4.27 8.07 -2.59
N GLY A 61 4.31 8.06 -1.27
CA GLY A 61 5.06 7.06 -0.50
C GLY A 61 4.88 5.63 -0.99
N PRO A 62 3.64 5.15 -1.22
CA PRO A 62 3.36 3.83 -1.77
C PRO A 62 4.03 3.55 -3.11
N VAL A 63 4.13 4.56 -3.98
CA VAL A 63 4.76 4.41 -5.30
C VAL A 63 6.24 4.14 -5.16
N LEU A 64 6.93 4.93 -4.33
CA LEU A 64 8.36 4.80 -4.14
C LEU A 64 8.72 3.50 -3.43
N SER A 65 8.07 3.21 -2.31
CA SER A 65 8.37 2.00 -1.52
C SER A 65 8.06 0.72 -2.32
N SER A 66 6.88 0.63 -2.95
CA SER A 66 6.52 -0.56 -3.73
C SER A 66 7.39 -0.75 -4.96
N THR A 67 7.74 0.34 -5.67
CA THR A 67 8.61 0.23 -6.86
C THR A 67 10.00 -0.27 -6.48
N GLN A 68 10.60 0.26 -5.42
CA GLN A 68 11.92 -0.18 -4.95
C GLN A 68 11.88 -1.65 -4.50
N LEU A 69 10.82 -2.06 -3.81
CA LEU A 69 10.61 -3.45 -3.40
C LEU A 69 10.48 -4.38 -4.61
N LEU A 70 9.68 -4.01 -5.60
CA LEU A 70 9.50 -4.79 -6.83
C LEU A 70 10.81 -4.93 -7.61
N MET A 71 11.54 -3.82 -7.80
CA MET A 71 12.84 -3.83 -8.51
C MET A 71 13.84 -4.76 -7.83
N ARG A 72 13.97 -4.67 -6.49
CA ARG A 72 14.89 -5.52 -5.72
C ARG A 72 14.54 -7.01 -5.85
N ASN A 73 13.27 -7.33 -5.94
CA ASN A 73 12.78 -8.70 -6.10
C ASN A 73 12.63 -9.13 -7.57
N LYS A 74 13.03 -8.29 -8.53
CA LYS A 74 12.92 -8.54 -9.98
C LYS A 74 11.48 -8.84 -10.43
N LEU A 75 10.52 -8.18 -9.81
CA LEU A 75 9.09 -8.28 -10.09
C LEU A 75 8.59 -7.01 -10.78
N LYS A 76 7.50 -7.15 -11.52
CA LYS A 76 6.74 -6.06 -12.14
C LYS A 76 5.41 -5.86 -11.40
N LEU A 77 4.74 -4.73 -11.62
CA LEU A 77 3.40 -4.48 -11.07
C LEU A 77 2.42 -5.61 -11.39
N GLN A 78 2.49 -6.13 -12.62
CA GLN A 78 1.61 -7.17 -13.15
C GLN A 78 1.80 -8.54 -12.49
N ASP A 79 2.97 -8.77 -11.87
CA ASP A 79 3.28 -10.02 -11.16
C ASP A 79 2.58 -10.11 -9.80
N ILE A 80 2.00 -8.99 -9.35
CA ILE A 80 1.25 -8.90 -8.11
C ILE A 80 -0.24 -9.14 -8.37
N GLU A 81 -0.77 -10.09 -7.65
CA GLU A 81 -2.13 -10.59 -7.86
C GLU A 81 -3.17 -9.95 -6.93
N THR A 82 -2.72 -9.37 -5.80
CA THR A 82 -3.58 -8.68 -4.82
C THR A 82 -2.84 -7.49 -4.25
N TRP A 83 -3.50 -6.33 -4.23
CA TRP A 83 -2.95 -5.08 -3.72
C TRP A 83 -3.79 -4.53 -2.58
N GLU A 84 -3.11 -4.07 -1.55
CA GLU A 84 -3.65 -3.23 -0.49
C GLU A 84 -2.89 -1.91 -0.47
N ILE A 85 -3.53 -0.83 -0.89
CA ILE A 85 -3.00 0.53 -0.75
C ILE A 85 -3.88 1.23 0.28
N ASN A 86 -3.30 1.63 1.41
CA ASN A 86 -4.07 2.34 2.42
C ASN A 86 -4.67 3.63 1.85
N GLU A 87 -5.98 3.77 1.98
CA GLU A 87 -6.76 4.89 1.43
C GLU A 87 -6.80 6.06 2.43
N ALA A 88 -5.65 6.69 2.69
CA ALA A 88 -5.66 7.92 3.49
C ALA A 88 -6.54 8.99 2.84
N PHE A 89 -6.43 9.12 1.52
CA PHE A 89 -7.24 10.01 0.68
C PHE A 89 -7.52 9.34 -0.68
N ALA A 90 -8.71 9.49 -1.23
CA ALA A 90 -9.02 8.98 -2.57
C ALA A 90 -8.07 9.55 -3.63
N ALA A 91 -7.81 10.85 -3.56
CA ALA A 91 -6.88 11.54 -4.46
C ALA A 91 -5.47 10.95 -4.39
N GLN A 92 -5.00 10.56 -3.20
CA GLN A 92 -3.68 9.96 -3.00
C GLN A 92 -3.57 8.59 -3.69
N VAL A 93 -4.55 7.71 -3.52
CA VAL A 93 -4.54 6.40 -4.21
C VAL A 93 -4.61 6.58 -5.72
N LEU A 94 -5.48 7.46 -6.20
CA LEU A 94 -5.60 7.78 -7.64
C LEU A 94 -4.30 8.35 -8.20
N ALA A 95 -3.61 9.21 -7.46
CA ALA A 95 -2.31 9.75 -7.84
C ALA A 95 -1.24 8.66 -7.92
N CYS A 96 -1.21 7.71 -6.99
CA CYS A 96 -0.31 6.56 -7.06
C CYS A 96 -0.54 5.73 -8.33
N LEU A 97 -1.81 5.42 -8.64
CA LEU A 97 -2.15 4.68 -9.84
C LEU A 97 -1.79 5.42 -11.13
N ALA A 98 -1.94 6.74 -11.15
CA ALA A 98 -1.54 7.59 -12.27
C ALA A 98 -0.03 7.64 -12.43
N ALA A 99 0.72 7.76 -11.32
CA ALA A 99 2.18 7.86 -11.33
C ALA A 99 2.85 6.63 -11.96
N TRP A 100 2.38 5.42 -11.69
CA TRP A 100 2.93 4.21 -12.32
C TRP A 100 2.65 4.12 -13.82
N LYS A 101 1.63 4.84 -14.33
CA LYS A 101 1.29 4.92 -15.76
C LYS A 101 2.03 6.05 -16.47
N ASP A 102 2.57 7.01 -15.74
CA ASP A 102 3.27 8.15 -16.29
C ASP A 102 4.73 7.78 -16.64
N ASP A 103 5.02 7.73 -17.93
CA ASP A 103 6.35 7.38 -18.46
C ASP A 103 7.43 8.34 -17.94
N LYS A 104 7.14 9.64 -17.92
CA LYS A 104 8.07 10.66 -17.47
C LYS A 104 8.36 10.52 -15.97
N PHE A 105 7.33 10.40 -15.16
CA PHE A 105 7.48 10.20 -13.71
C PHE A 105 8.26 8.90 -13.41
N CYS A 106 7.94 7.81 -14.10
CA CYS A 106 8.64 6.54 -13.91
C CYS A 106 10.13 6.64 -14.24
N ARG A 107 10.50 7.35 -15.32
CA ARG A 107 11.91 7.57 -15.68
C ARG A 107 12.63 8.51 -14.72
N GLU A 108 12.06 9.68 -14.48
CA GLU A 108 12.75 10.75 -13.76
C GLU A 108 12.75 10.55 -12.24
N VAL A 109 11.71 9.96 -11.67
CA VAL A 109 11.54 9.83 -10.22
C VAL A 109 11.80 8.39 -9.74
N LEU A 110 11.34 7.40 -10.49
CA LEU A 110 11.46 5.99 -10.08
C LEU A 110 12.69 5.29 -10.65
N GLY A 111 13.37 5.90 -11.63
CA GLY A 111 14.56 5.32 -12.27
C GLY A 111 14.26 4.09 -13.15
N LEU A 112 13.03 4.00 -13.67
CA LEU A 112 12.61 2.94 -14.57
C LEU A 112 12.91 3.30 -16.03
N ASP A 113 12.90 2.31 -16.93
CA ASP A 113 13.10 2.53 -18.37
C ASP A 113 11.84 3.08 -19.06
N GLY A 114 10.71 3.18 -18.36
CA GLY A 114 9.43 3.64 -18.87
C GLY A 114 8.32 3.46 -17.85
N ALA A 115 7.07 3.66 -18.28
CA ALA A 115 5.90 3.45 -17.45
C ALA A 115 5.90 2.04 -16.82
N ALA A 116 5.68 1.96 -15.51
CA ALA A 116 5.60 0.69 -14.80
C ALA A 116 4.37 -0.13 -15.19
N GLY A 117 3.31 0.55 -15.60
CA GLY A 117 2.06 -0.06 -16.03
C GLY A 117 0.86 0.32 -15.17
N GLU A 118 -0.15 -0.51 -15.19
CA GLU A 118 -1.43 -0.28 -14.49
C GLU A 118 -1.73 -1.41 -13.52
N ILE A 119 -2.20 -1.05 -12.34
CA ILE A 119 -2.78 -2.00 -11.40
C ILE A 119 -4.24 -2.19 -11.77
N ASP A 120 -4.64 -3.44 -12.00
CA ASP A 120 -6.03 -3.81 -12.22
C ASP A 120 -6.84 -3.47 -10.95
N ARG A 121 -7.87 -2.64 -11.12
CA ARG A 121 -8.73 -2.22 -10.02
C ARG A 121 -9.47 -3.36 -9.33
N ALA A 122 -9.73 -4.45 -10.04
CA ALA A 122 -10.33 -5.64 -9.45
C ALA A 122 -9.40 -6.37 -8.46
N LYS A 123 -8.11 -6.06 -8.50
CA LYS A 123 -7.09 -6.60 -7.59
C LYS A 123 -6.70 -5.68 -6.44
N LEU A 124 -7.24 -4.46 -6.43
CA LEU A 124 -6.89 -3.41 -5.48
C LEU A 124 -7.98 -3.25 -4.43
N ASN A 125 -7.60 -3.34 -3.14
CA ASN A 125 -8.49 -3.10 -2.01
C ASN A 125 -9.84 -3.83 -2.19
N VAL A 126 -9.77 -5.12 -2.46
CA VAL A 126 -10.87 -5.96 -2.95
C VAL A 126 -12.12 -6.01 -2.04
N ASP A 127 -11.98 -5.63 -0.80
CA ASP A 127 -13.08 -5.55 0.18
C ASP A 127 -13.31 -4.10 0.67
N GLY A 128 -12.78 -3.11 -0.05
CA GLY A 128 -12.78 -1.71 0.36
C GLY A 128 -11.59 -1.36 1.23
N GLY A 129 -11.51 -0.11 1.67
CA GLY A 129 -10.36 0.41 2.40
C GLY A 129 -10.71 1.49 3.42
N ALA A 130 -9.71 2.28 3.80
CA ALA A 130 -9.79 3.22 4.92
C ALA A 130 -10.84 4.33 4.75
N ILE A 131 -11.23 4.68 3.53
CA ILE A 131 -12.29 5.68 3.29
C ILE A 131 -13.62 5.18 3.85
N SER A 132 -13.92 3.89 3.69
CA SER A 132 -15.15 3.29 4.20
C SER A 132 -15.02 2.73 5.63
N LEU A 133 -13.85 2.21 5.99
CA LEU A 133 -13.61 1.49 7.25
C LEU A 133 -13.02 2.36 8.36
N GLY A 134 -12.48 3.53 8.00
CA GLY A 134 -11.70 4.37 8.90
C GLY A 134 -10.20 4.08 8.87
N HIS A 135 -9.43 4.96 9.49
CA HIS A 135 -7.96 4.91 9.49
C HIS A 135 -7.42 5.10 10.92
N PRO A 136 -7.42 4.04 11.73
CA PRO A 136 -6.72 4.08 13.01
C PRO A 136 -5.22 4.06 12.72
N VAL A 137 -4.60 5.24 12.71
CA VAL A 137 -3.26 5.50 12.15
C VAL A 137 -2.20 4.51 12.67
N GLY A 138 -2.17 4.25 13.97
CA GLY A 138 -1.23 3.29 14.58
C GLY A 138 -1.52 1.81 14.29
N THR A 139 -2.66 1.51 13.65
CA THR A 139 -3.12 0.13 13.38
C THR A 139 -3.10 -0.20 11.88
N SER A 140 -3.32 0.80 11.03
CA SER A 140 -3.63 0.58 9.61
C SER A 140 -2.58 -0.23 8.86
N GLY A 141 -1.29 0.02 9.08
CA GLY A 141 -0.24 -0.77 8.44
C GLY A 141 -0.37 -2.26 8.71
N ASN A 142 -0.53 -2.65 9.98
CA ASN A 142 -0.74 -4.06 10.34
C ASN A 142 -2.09 -4.59 9.83
N ARG A 143 -3.14 -3.76 9.83
CA ARG A 143 -4.46 -4.13 9.33
C ARG A 143 -4.44 -4.49 7.85
N ILE A 144 -3.81 -3.67 6.99
CA ILE A 144 -3.76 -3.94 5.55
C ILE A 144 -2.93 -5.17 5.24
N VAL A 145 -1.84 -5.44 5.99
CA VAL A 145 -1.07 -6.69 5.87
C VAL A 145 -1.94 -7.90 6.24
N LEU A 146 -2.62 -7.86 7.38
CA LEU A 146 -3.49 -8.95 7.81
C LEU A 146 -4.65 -9.18 6.83
N HIS A 147 -5.25 -8.09 6.34
CA HIS A 147 -6.31 -8.16 5.34
C HIS A 147 -5.80 -8.76 4.04
N LEU A 148 -4.65 -8.31 3.53
CA LEU A 148 -4.00 -8.85 2.34
C LEU A 148 -3.84 -10.37 2.42
N VAL A 149 -3.29 -10.87 3.54
CA VAL A 149 -3.09 -12.31 3.76
C VAL A 149 -4.42 -13.07 3.70
N ASN A 150 -5.49 -12.53 4.31
CA ASN A 150 -6.79 -13.17 4.30
C ASN A 150 -7.46 -13.10 2.92
N ALA A 151 -7.36 -11.96 2.22
CA ALA A 151 -7.86 -11.79 0.85
C ALA A 151 -7.16 -12.73 -0.12
N MET A 152 -5.82 -12.81 -0.08
CA MET A 152 -5.05 -13.73 -0.91
C MET A 152 -5.47 -15.19 -0.71
N ARG A 153 -5.66 -15.62 0.53
CA ARG A 153 -6.11 -16.99 0.83
C ARG A 153 -7.52 -17.29 0.31
N ARG A 154 -8.42 -16.31 0.42
CA ARG A 154 -9.80 -16.44 -0.08
C ARG A 154 -9.83 -16.47 -1.61
N LEU A 155 -9.03 -15.65 -2.26
CA LEU A 155 -8.97 -15.53 -3.73
C LEU A 155 -8.08 -16.59 -4.38
N GLY A 156 -7.27 -17.32 -3.60
CA GLY A 156 -6.31 -18.29 -4.12
C GLY A 156 -5.09 -17.65 -4.78
N THR A 157 -4.84 -16.36 -4.53
CA THR A 157 -3.68 -15.63 -5.07
C THR A 157 -2.43 -15.90 -4.24
N LYS A 158 -1.25 -15.75 -4.86
CA LYS A 158 0.03 -16.14 -4.24
C LYS A 158 0.95 -14.98 -3.92
N ARG A 159 0.77 -13.84 -4.60
CA ARG A 159 1.61 -12.66 -4.41
C ARG A 159 0.77 -11.43 -4.17
N GLY A 160 1.07 -10.70 -3.10
CA GLY A 160 0.42 -9.46 -2.77
C GLY A 160 1.38 -8.44 -2.19
N ILE A 161 1.01 -7.18 -2.29
CA ILE A 161 1.69 -6.05 -1.65
C ILE A 161 0.69 -5.27 -0.83
N ALA A 162 1.06 -4.97 0.42
CA ALA A 162 0.41 -3.98 1.25
C ALA A 162 1.32 -2.77 1.36
N THR A 163 0.79 -1.57 1.14
CA THR A 163 1.58 -0.34 1.17
C THR A 163 0.77 0.84 1.69
N GLU A 164 1.45 1.77 2.35
CA GLU A 164 0.82 2.99 2.86
C GLU A 164 1.73 4.21 2.74
N CYS A 165 1.10 5.39 2.61
CA CYS A 165 1.76 6.65 2.81
C CYS A 165 1.80 6.98 4.31
N ILE A 166 2.88 7.62 4.75
CA ILE A 166 3.12 7.90 6.16
C ILE A 166 3.44 9.37 6.30
N GLY A 167 2.86 10.02 7.30
CA GLY A 167 3.11 11.42 7.61
C GLY A 167 4.61 11.72 7.81
N GLY A 168 5.04 12.93 7.43
CA GLY A 168 6.45 13.33 7.50
C GLY A 168 7.25 13.00 6.23
N GLY A 169 6.61 12.52 5.16
CA GLY A 169 7.27 12.22 3.89
C GLY A 169 7.87 10.81 3.85
N LEU A 170 7.10 9.82 4.24
CA LEU A 170 7.51 8.42 4.23
C LEU A 170 6.50 7.55 3.46
N GLY A 171 6.98 6.39 3.00
CA GLY A 171 6.17 5.33 2.45
C GLY A 171 6.66 3.98 2.95
N GLY A 172 5.74 3.05 3.20
CA GLY A 172 6.02 1.67 3.57
C GLY A 172 5.38 0.68 2.59
N ALA A 173 6.06 -0.41 2.31
CA ALA A 173 5.54 -1.52 1.51
C ALA A 173 6.09 -2.87 2.03
#